data_d5a0ed6fbd0f8fceccbd8efe99e64146
#
_entry.id   d5a0ed6fbd0f8fceccbd8efe99e64146
#
_cell.length_a   1.000
_cell.length_b   1.000
_cell.length_c   1.000
_cell.angle_alpha   90.00
_cell.angle_beta   90.00
_cell.angle_gamma   90.00
#
_symmetry.space_group_name_H-M   'P 1'
#
loop_
_entity.id
_entity.type
_entity.pdbx_description
1 polymer ?
#
loop_
_entity_poly.entity_id
_entity_poly.type
_entity_poly.pdbx_seq_one_letter_code
_entity_poly.pdbx_strand_id
1 'polypeptide(L)'
;MKRSTKTTDKKLAQKLADRFEEESRGKRTATQARRILSDIYRSLSGEELPTMTVREYLTAFVNRKRPEVAPATLAYYEGHARRFMGWLDAKADTDLAEITAKDITAYRNHHATTAGPRTTNNTVKAIRGFFAAAKKDGYLIDDPAAAVDTVRDRSESNRRPFTLDELRAVMAAADEEWRSMVRFGLYTGQRLSDIASLTWQNIDTARNEIRLTTRKTGRRQTLPLPAALQSHLTTMQAGDDPKSPLHPRAARILEKTGTATKLSLAFAGILESAGLRTAASAGADHARTRHELSFHSLRHTATSLLKDAGVPQSVVMDYIGHDSPDVSHGYTHSGREALEKAAAAFPAI
;
A
#
# COMPACT_ATOMS: atom_id res chain seq x y z
N MET A 1 7.89 45.16 -8.58
CA MET A 1 8.35 44.69 -7.26
C MET A 1 9.82 45.04 -7.12
N LYS A 2 10.23 45.86 -6.12
CA LYS A 2 11.64 46.21 -5.91
C LYS A 2 12.31 45.02 -5.19
N ARG A 3 13.32 44.41 -5.79
CA ARG A 3 14.15 43.37 -5.17
C ARG A 3 15.56 43.94 -4.91
N SER A 4 16.13 43.68 -3.74
CA SER A 4 17.48 44.05 -3.41
C SER A 4 18.46 43.03 -4.00
N THR A 5 19.51 43.49 -4.65
CA THR A 5 20.60 42.67 -5.20
C THR A 5 21.58 42.19 -4.12
N LYS A 6 21.45 42.67 -2.88
CA LYS A 6 22.30 42.32 -1.71
C LYS A 6 23.82 42.37 -1.96
N THR A 7 24.26 43.14 -2.94
CA THR A 7 25.69 43.35 -3.24
C THR A 7 26.01 44.85 -3.23
N THR A 8 27.20 45.20 -2.78
CA THR A 8 27.74 46.56 -2.81
C THR A 8 28.52 46.85 -4.08
N ASP A 9 28.82 45.82 -4.89
CA ASP A 9 29.47 45.98 -6.19
C ASP A 9 28.46 46.48 -7.23
N LYS A 10 28.66 47.73 -7.69
CA LYS A 10 27.76 48.41 -8.63
C LYS A 10 27.66 47.70 -9.99
N LYS A 11 28.75 47.09 -10.50
CA LYS A 11 28.76 46.36 -11.76
C LYS A 11 28.00 45.04 -11.65
N LEU A 12 28.15 44.34 -10.53
CA LEU A 12 27.47 43.09 -10.25
C LEU A 12 25.97 43.35 -9.98
N ALA A 13 25.63 44.44 -9.26
CA ALA A 13 24.25 44.86 -9.02
C ALA A 13 23.52 45.18 -10.33
N GLN A 14 24.18 45.88 -11.26
CA GLN A 14 23.60 46.19 -12.57
C GLN A 14 23.37 44.93 -13.40
N LYS A 15 24.36 44.01 -13.51
CA LYS A 15 24.19 42.73 -14.19
C LYS A 15 23.03 41.88 -13.64
N LEU A 16 22.85 41.91 -12.31
CA LEU A 16 21.74 41.19 -11.66
C LEU A 16 20.40 41.87 -11.97
N ALA A 17 20.34 43.21 -11.97
CA ALA A 17 19.13 43.94 -12.31
C ALA A 17 18.71 43.73 -13.76
N ASP A 18 19.65 43.80 -14.73
CA ASP A 18 19.39 43.57 -16.15
C ASP A 18 18.89 42.14 -16.41
N ARG A 19 19.49 41.15 -15.74
CA ARG A 19 19.01 39.73 -15.81
C ARG A 19 17.62 39.56 -15.21
N PHE A 20 17.30 40.20 -14.09
CA PHE A 20 15.94 40.15 -13.51
C PHE A 20 14.90 40.85 -14.41
N GLU A 21 15.32 41.88 -15.15
CA GLU A 21 14.43 42.55 -16.11
C GLU A 21 14.21 41.72 -17.37
N GLU A 22 15.23 41.08 -17.91
CA GLU A 22 15.10 40.10 -19.00
C GLU A 22 14.19 38.89 -18.61
N GLU A 23 14.30 38.42 -17.37
CA GLU A 23 13.47 37.32 -16.83
C GLU A 23 12.01 37.70 -16.69
N SER A 24 11.72 38.96 -16.34
CA SER A 24 10.35 39.45 -16.24
C SER A 24 9.66 39.57 -17.61
N ARG A 25 10.46 39.70 -18.69
CA ARG A 25 9.96 39.82 -20.07
C ARG A 25 9.81 38.48 -20.82
N GLY A 26 10.39 37.37 -20.30
CA GLY A 26 10.37 36.06 -20.95
C GLY A 26 9.75 34.95 -20.08
N LYS A 27 8.90 34.12 -20.66
CA LYS A 27 8.45 32.86 -20.05
C LYS A 27 9.62 31.86 -20.03
N ARG A 28 10.54 32.02 -19.06
CA ARG A 28 11.67 31.11 -18.91
C ARG A 28 11.26 29.85 -18.19
N THR A 29 11.79 28.71 -18.63
CA THR A 29 11.56 27.42 -17.99
C THR A 29 12.28 27.35 -16.64
N ALA A 30 11.84 26.46 -15.73
CA ALA A 30 12.49 26.21 -14.44
C ALA A 30 13.99 25.91 -14.60
N THR A 31 14.38 25.23 -15.66
CA THR A 31 15.77 24.91 -16.03
C THR A 31 16.59 26.19 -16.29
N GLN A 32 16.02 27.17 -17.00
CA GLN A 32 16.70 28.44 -17.27
C GLN A 32 16.83 29.28 -15.97
N ALA A 33 15.80 29.29 -15.13
CA ALA A 33 15.86 29.96 -13.83
C ALA A 33 16.96 29.37 -12.93
N ARG A 34 17.10 28.04 -12.91
CA ARG A 34 18.15 27.36 -12.13
C ARG A 34 19.54 27.65 -12.67
N ARG A 35 19.73 27.71 -13.99
CA ARG A 35 21.02 28.07 -14.61
C ARG A 35 21.46 29.48 -14.18
N ILE A 36 20.53 30.43 -14.17
CA ILE A 36 20.80 31.79 -13.71
C ILE A 36 21.14 31.81 -12.22
N LEU A 37 20.39 31.04 -11.39
CA LEU A 37 20.70 30.90 -9.96
C LEU A 37 22.07 30.27 -9.73
N SER A 38 22.47 29.29 -10.53
CA SER A 38 23.82 28.69 -10.47
C SER A 38 24.90 29.69 -10.81
N ASP A 39 24.70 30.51 -11.87
CA ASP A 39 25.64 31.56 -12.25
C ASP A 39 25.76 32.64 -11.16
N ILE A 40 24.64 33.02 -10.53
CA ILE A 40 24.60 33.97 -9.42
C ILE A 40 25.31 33.38 -8.20
N TYR A 41 25.02 32.16 -7.83
CA TYR A 41 25.65 31.47 -6.70
C TYR A 41 27.16 31.36 -6.89
N ARG A 42 27.61 30.93 -8.08
CA ARG A 42 29.04 30.87 -8.43
C ARG A 42 29.69 32.24 -8.35
N SER A 43 29.00 33.31 -8.78
CA SER A 43 29.53 34.67 -8.75
C SER A 43 29.66 35.25 -7.33
N LEU A 44 28.84 34.77 -6.38
CA LEU A 44 28.82 35.26 -4.99
C LEU A 44 29.67 34.43 -4.04
N SER A 45 29.67 33.09 -4.21
CA SER A 45 30.36 32.16 -3.32
C SER A 45 31.69 31.62 -3.85
N GLY A 46 31.95 31.77 -5.15
CA GLY A 46 33.06 31.11 -5.83
C GLY A 46 32.85 29.59 -6.08
N GLU A 47 31.73 29.03 -5.61
CA GLU A 47 31.41 27.61 -5.68
C GLU A 47 30.29 27.34 -6.70
N GLU A 48 30.19 26.12 -7.19
CA GLU A 48 29.06 25.70 -8.01
C GLU A 48 27.85 25.35 -7.14
N LEU A 49 26.66 25.67 -7.63
CA LEU A 49 25.43 25.29 -6.95
C LEU A 49 25.39 23.75 -6.82
N PRO A 50 25.18 23.20 -5.62
CA PRO A 50 25.10 21.76 -5.45
C PRO A 50 24.06 21.14 -6.39
N THR A 51 24.49 20.30 -7.28
CA THR A 51 23.65 19.55 -8.21
C THR A 51 23.57 18.12 -7.75
N MET A 52 22.41 17.49 -7.94
CA MET A 52 22.20 16.08 -7.68
C MET A 52 21.46 15.48 -8.86
N THR A 53 21.97 14.41 -9.42
CA THR A 53 21.29 13.71 -10.52
C THR A 53 20.03 12.99 -10.01
N VAL A 54 19.11 12.68 -10.93
CA VAL A 54 17.92 11.89 -10.59
C VAL A 54 18.29 10.56 -9.96
N ARG A 55 19.30 9.89 -10.53
CA ARG A 55 19.81 8.60 -10.03
C ARG A 55 20.34 8.69 -8.61
N GLU A 56 21.20 9.66 -8.35
CA GLU A 56 21.76 9.89 -7.01
C GLU A 56 20.67 10.20 -5.99
N TYR A 57 19.74 11.10 -6.34
CA TYR A 57 18.67 11.48 -5.44
C TYR A 57 17.74 10.30 -5.09
N LEU A 58 17.27 9.55 -6.10
CA LEU A 58 16.39 8.42 -5.88
C LEU A 58 17.07 7.30 -5.08
N THR A 59 18.36 7.08 -5.32
CA THR A 59 19.17 6.13 -4.55
C THR A 59 19.29 6.57 -3.08
N ALA A 60 19.61 7.85 -2.85
CA ALA A 60 19.70 8.43 -1.51
C ALA A 60 18.34 8.40 -0.79
N PHE A 61 17.24 8.72 -1.50
CA PHE A 61 15.88 8.64 -0.96
C PHE A 61 15.55 7.24 -0.48
N VAL A 62 15.78 6.21 -1.30
CA VAL A 62 15.50 4.81 -0.95
C VAL A 62 16.34 4.37 0.26
N ASN A 63 17.64 4.72 0.27
CA ASN A 63 18.54 4.39 1.39
C ASN A 63 18.07 5.05 2.69
N ARG A 64 17.66 6.31 2.65
CA ARG A 64 17.10 7.03 3.81
C ARG A 64 15.81 6.35 4.31
N LYS A 65 14.97 5.85 3.41
CA LYS A 65 13.72 5.16 3.77
C LYS A 65 13.92 3.77 4.38
N ARG A 66 15.08 3.16 4.20
CA ARG A 66 15.37 1.80 4.68
C ARG A 66 15.11 1.59 6.17
N PRO A 67 15.58 2.44 7.09
CA PRO A 67 15.28 2.31 8.53
C PRO A 67 13.88 2.81 8.91
N GLU A 68 13.18 3.58 8.04
CA GLU A 68 11.94 4.27 8.39
C GLU A 68 10.68 3.46 8.07
N VAL A 69 10.77 2.52 7.12
CA VAL A 69 9.58 1.84 6.58
C VAL A 69 9.70 0.32 6.61
N ALA A 70 8.55 -0.35 6.61
CA ALA A 70 8.51 -1.81 6.52
C ALA A 70 9.13 -2.32 5.20
N PRO A 71 9.72 -3.54 5.18
CA PRO A 71 10.39 -4.10 3.99
C PRO A 71 9.55 -4.08 2.71
N ALA A 72 8.24 -4.33 2.82
CA ALA A 72 7.33 -4.29 1.66
C ALA A 72 7.17 -2.87 1.09
N THR A 73 7.16 -1.84 1.95
CA THR A 73 7.11 -0.43 1.54
C THR A 73 8.44 0.00 0.93
N LEU A 74 9.56 -0.47 1.47
CA LEU A 74 10.88 -0.24 0.88
C LEU A 74 10.96 -0.83 -0.52
N ALA A 75 10.57 -2.11 -0.70
CA ALA A 75 10.53 -2.77 -2.01
C ALA A 75 9.62 -2.03 -3.01
N TYR A 76 8.52 -1.42 -2.54
CA TYR A 76 7.66 -0.56 -3.35
C TYR A 76 8.43 0.66 -3.87
N TYR A 77 9.13 1.39 -3.00
CA TYR A 77 9.93 2.55 -3.42
C TYR A 77 11.08 2.14 -4.34
N GLU A 78 11.83 1.10 -4.01
CA GLU A 78 12.92 0.56 -4.84
C GLU A 78 12.43 0.18 -6.24
N GLY A 79 11.29 -0.51 -6.32
CA GLY A 79 10.70 -0.91 -7.58
C GLY A 79 10.25 0.27 -8.45
N HIS A 80 9.65 1.30 -7.86
CA HIS A 80 9.22 2.49 -8.60
C HIS A 80 10.41 3.36 -9.02
N ALA A 81 11.40 3.56 -8.15
CA ALA A 81 12.62 4.30 -8.47
C ALA A 81 13.38 3.64 -9.63
N ARG A 82 13.60 2.33 -9.56
CA ARG A 82 14.30 1.56 -10.62
C ARG A 82 13.59 1.68 -11.97
N ARG A 83 12.26 1.49 -12.01
CA ARG A 83 11.49 1.60 -13.25
C ARG A 83 11.51 3.01 -13.84
N PHE A 84 11.43 4.04 -12.99
CA PHE A 84 11.48 5.42 -13.44
C PHE A 84 12.86 5.78 -14.00
N MET A 85 13.94 5.43 -13.30
CA MET A 85 15.30 5.62 -13.78
C MET A 85 15.55 4.86 -15.09
N GLY A 86 15.07 3.61 -15.19
CA GLY A 86 15.20 2.82 -16.43
C GLY A 86 14.42 3.42 -17.60
N TRP A 87 13.30 4.08 -17.36
CA TRP A 87 12.55 4.76 -18.41
C TRP A 87 13.21 6.09 -18.83
N LEU A 88 13.80 6.82 -17.89
CA LEU A 88 14.53 8.05 -18.17
C LEU A 88 15.83 7.80 -18.94
N ASP A 89 16.39 6.60 -18.83
CA ASP A 89 17.65 6.21 -19.44
C ASP A 89 18.77 7.22 -19.14
N ALA A 90 19.46 7.76 -20.14
CA ALA A 90 20.52 8.76 -19.97
C ALA A 90 20.07 10.02 -19.20
N LYS A 91 18.78 10.37 -19.26
CA LYS A 91 18.22 11.50 -18.51
C LYS A 91 18.21 11.26 -17.00
N ALA A 92 18.33 10.00 -16.54
CA ALA A 92 18.47 9.70 -15.12
C ALA A 92 19.79 10.24 -14.52
N ASP A 93 20.78 10.50 -15.35
CA ASP A 93 22.11 11.00 -14.97
C ASP A 93 22.26 12.52 -15.17
N THR A 94 21.16 13.21 -15.53
CA THR A 94 21.11 14.69 -15.54
C THR A 94 20.61 15.25 -14.22
N ASP A 95 20.75 16.56 -14.02
CA ASP A 95 20.27 17.25 -12.82
C ASP A 95 18.78 16.98 -12.59
N LEU A 96 18.42 16.64 -11.35
CA LEU A 96 17.05 16.41 -10.92
C LEU A 96 16.11 17.56 -11.30
N ALA A 97 16.60 18.78 -11.32
CA ALA A 97 15.83 19.98 -11.71
C ALA A 97 15.52 20.06 -13.22
N GLU A 98 16.14 19.24 -14.04
CA GLU A 98 15.82 19.16 -15.49
C GLU A 98 14.59 18.31 -15.77
N ILE A 99 14.10 17.55 -14.77
CA ILE A 99 12.88 16.79 -14.91
C ILE A 99 11.68 17.72 -14.85
N THR A 100 10.87 17.65 -15.88
CA THR A 100 9.68 18.49 -16.06
C THR A 100 8.39 17.71 -15.81
N ALA A 101 7.28 18.44 -15.58
CA ALA A 101 5.95 17.83 -15.54
C ALA A 101 5.60 17.06 -16.83
N LYS A 102 6.16 17.50 -17.97
CA LYS A 102 5.98 16.82 -19.26
C LYS A 102 6.65 15.45 -19.27
N ASP A 103 7.85 15.33 -18.70
CA ASP A 103 8.55 14.05 -18.59
C ASP A 103 7.76 13.06 -17.72
N ILE A 104 7.29 13.52 -16.56
CA ILE A 104 6.53 12.68 -15.65
C ILE A 104 5.18 12.27 -16.27
N THR A 105 4.53 13.18 -16.99
CA THR A 105 3.30 12.88 -17.74
C THR A 105 3.57 11.84 -18.85
N ALA A 106 4.68 11.95 -19.57
CA ALA A 106 5.07 10.98 -20.58
C ALA A 106 5.34 9.60 -19.97
N TYR A 107 6.03 9.55 -18.83
CA TYR A 107 6.22 8.30 -18.06
C TYR A 107 4.88 7.69 -17.62
N ARG A 108 3.97 8.48 -17.05
CA ARG A 108 2.62 8.04 -16.69
C ARG A 108 1.91 7.42 -17.89
N ASN A 109 1.92 8.11 -19.03
CA ASN A 109 1.25 7.66 -20.24
C ASN A 109 1.88 6.35 -20.77
N HIS A 110 3.22 6.28 -20.82
CA HIS A 110 3.93 5.05 -21.17
C HIS A 110 3.55 3.89 -20.25
N HIS A 111 3.52 4.12 -18.93
CA HIS A 111 3.12 3.08 -17.98
C HIS A 111 1.66 2.65 -18.15
N ALA A 112 0.78 3.57 -18.54
CA ALA A 112 -0.64 3.30 -18.80
C ALA A 112 -0.88 2.41 -20.03
N THR A 113 0.08 2.28 -20.96
CA THR A 113 -0.05 1.36 -22.10
C THR A 113 0.15 -0.11 -21.71
N THR A 114 0.83 -0.37 -20.58
CA THR A 114 1.17 -1.74 -20.13
C THR A 114 0.53 -2.12 -18.81
N ALA A 115 -0.04 -1.15 -18.08
CA ALA A 115 -0.66 -1.37 -16.78
C ALA A 115 -2.03 -0.70 -16.66
N GLY A 116 -2.91 -1.32 -15.88
CA GLY A 116 -4.24 -0.74 -15.61
C GLY A 116 -4.17 0.57 -14.82
N PRO A 117 -5.26 1.39 -14.84
CA PRO A 117 -5.31 2.73 -14.23
C PRO A 117 -4.85 2.76 -12.77
N ARG A 118 -5.30 1.81 -11.95
CA ARG A 118 -4.95 1.73 -10.53
C ARG A 118 -3.44 1.54 -10.32
N THR A 119 -2.80 0.68 -11.12
CA THR A 119 -1.35 0.43 -11.04
C THR A 119 -0.58 1.65 -11.49
N THR A 120 -1.03 2.30 -12.58
CA THR A 120 -0.46 3.56 -13.07
C THR A 120 -0.57 4.67 -12.04
N ASN A 121 -1.73 4.81 -11.37
CA ASN A 121 -1.93 5.81 -10.33
C ASN A 121 -1.05 5.56 -9.09
N ASN A 122 -0.81 4.30 -8.73
CA ASN A 122 0.17 3.97 -7.68
C ASN A 122 1.59 4.38 -8.08
N THR A 123 1.95 4.23 -9.36
CA THR A 123 3.23 4.72 -9.88
C THR A 123 3.32 6.23 -9.80
N VAL A 124 2.30 6.97 -10.25
CA VAL A 124 2.24 8.43 -10.12
C VAL A 124 2.36 8.86 -8.65
N LYS A 125 1.68 8.17 -7.73
CA LYS A 125 1.78 8.43 -6.29
C LYS A 125 3.22 8.28 -5.77
N ALA A 126 3.94 7.25 -6.20
CA ALA A 126 5.34 7.07 -5.81
C ALA A 126 6.22 8.20 -6.35
N ILE A 127 6.08 8.56 -7.63
CA ILE A 127 6.82 9.65 -8.26
C ILE A 127 6.54 11.00 -7.56
N ARG A 128 5.29 11.30 -7.26
CA ARG A 128 4.93 12.50 -6.47
C ARG A 128 5.63 12.49 -5.11
N GLY A 129 5.71 11.35 -4.43
CA GLY A 129 6.44 11.21 -3.17
C GLY A 129 7.92 11.52 -3.29
N PHE A 130 8.57 11.10 -4.38
CA PHE A 130 9.99 11.39 -4.64
C PHE A 130 10.23 12.87 -4.86
N PHE A 131 9.46 13.52 -5.73
CA PHE A 131 9.65 14.92 -6.08
C PHE A 131 9.20 15.88 -4.96
N ALA A 132 8.14 15.56 -4.23
CA ALA A 132 7.75 16.31 -3.04
C ALA A 132 8.84 16.27 -1.96
N ALA A 133 9.49 15.12 -1.76
CA ALA A 133 10.62 15.00 -0.86
C ALA A 133 11.82 15.82 -1.36
N ALA A 134 12.12 15.78 -2.67
CA ALA A 134 13.20 16.55 -3.26
C ALA A 134 13.00 18.06 -3.11
N LYS A 135 11.77 18.54 -3.25
CA LYS A 135 11.42 19.93 -2.96
C LYS A 135 11.62 20.27 -1.48
N LYS A 136 11.17 19.40 -0.57
CA LYS A 136 11.36 19.58 0.88
C LYS A 136 12.83 19.58 1.27
N ASP A 137 13.64 18.76 0.62
CA ASP A 137 15.09 18.64 0.84
C ASP A 137 15.89 19.82 0.21
N GLY A 138 15.22 20.74 -0.51
CA GLY A 138 15.83 21.93 -1.10
C GLY A 138 16.50 21.73 -2.47
N TYR A 139 16.41 20.51 -3.05
CA TYR A 139 16.96 20.24 -4.40
C TYR A 139 16.10 20.82 -5.53
N LEU A 140 14.83 21.10 -5.25
CA LEU A 140 13.88 21.66 -6.21
C LEU A 140 13.21 22.90 -5.65
N ILE A 141 13.02 23.92 -6.50
CA ILE A 141 12.21 25.10 -6.20
C ILE A 141 10.72 24.74 -6.30
N ASP A 142 10.35 24.02 -7.36
CA ASP A 142 8.98 23.57 -7.63
C ASP A 142 8.94 22.06 -7.83
N ASP A 143 7.81 21.46 -7.43
CA ASP A 143 7.56 20.03 -7.61
C ASP A 143 6.95 19.77 -9.00
N PRO A 144 7.69 19.21 -9.95
CA PRO A 144 7.18 18.94 -11.29
C PRO A 144 6.11 17.84 -11.33
N ALA A 145 6.02 17.01 -10.27
CA ALA A 145 5.04 15.93 -10.19
C ALA A 145 3.69 16.40 -9.61
N ALA A 146 3.64 17.57 -8.95
CA ALA A 146 2.41 18.07 -8.34
C ALA A 146 1.27 18.30 -9.34
N ALA A 147 1.61 18.79 -10.55
CA ALA A 147 0.66 19.10 -11.63
C ALA A 147 0.30 17.89 -12.49
N VAL A 148 0.87 16.71 -12.25
CA VAL A 148 0.62 15.52 -13.09
C VAL A 148 -0.65 14.80 -12.62
N ASP A 149 -1.70 14.83 -13.44
CA ASP A 149 -2.96 14.17 -13.13
C ASP A 149 -2.86 12.64 -13.10
N THR A 150 -3.74 12.03 -12.32
CA THR A 150 -3.95 10.58 -12.33
C THR A 150 -4.74 10.15 -13.56
N VAL A 151 -4.59 8.88 -13.96
CA VAL A 151 -5.43 8.27 -14.99
C VAL A 151 -6.79 7.96 -14.38
N ARG A 152 -7.87 8.33 -15.09
CA ARG A 152 -9.23 8.06 -14.65
C ARG A 152 -9.46 6.55 -14.58
N ASP A 153 -9.74 6.06 -13.39
CA ASP A 153 -10.12 4.65 -13.17
C ASP A 153 -11.64 4.53 -13.23
N ARG A 154 -12.13 3.92 -14.30
CA ARG A 154 -13.56 3.62 -14.50
C ARG A 154 -13.88 2.18 -14.10
N SER A 155 -12.89 1.41 -13.64
CA SER A 155 -13.11 0.04 -13.26
C SER A 155 -13.75 -0.03 -11.87
N GLU A 156 -14.94 -0.59 -11.81
CA GLU A 156 -15.54 -0.99 -10.54
C GLU A 156 -14.70 -2.10 -9.87
N SER A 157 -14.74 -2.15 -8.55
CA SER A 157 -14.15 -3.26 -7.82
C SER A 157 -15.03 -4.49 -8.03
N ASN A 158 -14.59 -5.43 -8.84
CA ASN A 158 -15.31 -6.68 -9.07
C ASN A 158 -15.28 -7.62 -7.84
N ARG A 159 -14.65 -7.21 -6.73
CA ARG A 159 -14.61 -8.03 -5.53
C ARG A 159 -15.94 -8.02 -4.83
N ARG A 160 -16.46 -9.21 -4.56
CA ARG A 160 -17.72 -9.43 -3.86
C ARG A 160 -17.55 -10.34 -2.65
N PRO A 161 -18.52 -10.33 -1.72
CA PRO A 161 -18.60 -11.36 -0.68
C PRO A 161 -18.92 -12.75 -1.30
N PHE A 162 -18.61 -13.80 -0.55
CA PHE A 162 -19.07 -15.15 -0.83
C PHE A 162 -20.55 -15.30 -0.47
N THR A 163 -21.27 -16.12 -1.22
CA THR A 163 -22.55 -16.68 -0.78
C THR A 163 -22.30 -17.86 0.20
N LEU A 164 -23.31 -18.29 0.93
CA LEU A 164 -23.19 -19.43 1.84
C LEU A 164 -22.91 -20.74 1.07
N ASP A 165 -23.49 -20.92 -0.11
CA ASP A 165 -23.24 -22.11 -0.93
C ASP A 165 -21.82 -22.12 -1.50
N GLU A 166 -21.30 -20.97 -1.88
CA GLU A 166 -19.90 -20.83 -2.29
C GLU A 166 -18.94 -21.15 -1.14
N LEU A 167 -19.24 -20.68 0.08
CA LEU A 167 -18.46 -21.04 1.27
C LEU A 167 -18.47 -22.55 1.51
N ARG A 168 -19.64 -23.22 1.38
CA ARG A 168 -19.73 -24.67 1.49
C ARG A 168 -18.90 -25.38 0.42
N ALA A 169 -18.92 -24.89 -0.81
CA ALA A 169 -18.10 -25.44 -1.90
C ALA A 169 -16.60 -25.27 -1.61
N VAL A 170 -16.18 -24.10 -1.11
CA VAL A 170 -14.80 -23.88 -0.68
C VAL A 170 -14.41 -24.83 0.45
N MET A 171 -15.28 -25.01 1.45
CA MET A 171 -15.04 -25.92 2.58
C MET A 171 -14.93 -27.38 2.12
N ALA A 172 -15.70 -27.81 1.10
CA ALA A 172 -15.63 -29.14 0.55
C ALA A 172 -14.32 -29.39 -0.24
N ALA A 173 -13.85 -28.39 -0.97
CA ALA A 173 -12.62 -28.47 -1.77
C ALA A 173 -11.33 -28.29 -0.95
N ALA A 174 -11.41 -27.68 0.23
CA ALA A 174 -10.27 -27.37 1.08
C ALA A 174 -9.84 -28.57 1.93
N ASP A 175 -8.54 -28.71 2.17
CA ASP A 175 -8.01 -29.61 3.19
C ASP A 175 -8.29 -29.08 4.62
N GLU A 176 -7.95 -29.87 5.62
CA GLU A 176 -8.28 -29.56 7.02
C GLU A 176 -7.68 -28.22 7.49
N GLU A 177 -6.40 -27.96 7.18
CA GLU A 177 -5.76 -26.71 7.58
C GLU A 177 -6.39 -25.50 6.86
N TRP A 178 -6.72 -25.62 5.58
CA TRP A 178 -7.40 -24.57 4.83
C TRP A 178 -8.84 -24.37 5.28
N ARG A 179 -9.56 -25.43 5.65
CA ARG A 179 -10.89 -25.31 6.28
C ARG A 179 -10.82 -24.49 7.57
N SER A 180 -9.79 -24.73 8.39
CA SER A 180 -9.55 -23.94 9.59
C SER A 180 -9.27 -22.50 9.23
N MET A 181 -8.33 -22.22 8.31
CA MET A 181 -8.00 -20.86 7.87
C MET A 181 -9.21 -20.11 7.29
N VAL A 182 -10.09 -20.78 6.55
CA VAL A 182 -11.33 -20.19 6.02
C VAL A 182 -12.28 -19.80 7.16
N ARG A 183 -12.46 -20.67 8.17
CA ARG A 183 -13.27 -20.34 9.35
C ARG A 183 -12.72 -19.15 10.09
N PHE A 184 -11.42 -19.13 10.39
CA PHE A 184 -10.78 -17.97 11.02
C PHE A 184 -10.92 -16.71 10.16
N GLY A 185 -10.76 -16.81 8.84
CA GLY A 185 -10.93 -15.70 7.91
C GLY A 185 -12.34 -15.11 7.91
N LEU A 186 -13.35 -15.97 7.91
CA LEU A 186 -14.76 -15.57 7.92
C LEU A 186 -15.15 -14.98 9.28
N TYR A 187 -14.88 -15.70 10.36
CA TYR A 187 -15.38 -15.36 11.68
C TYR A 187 -14.61 -14.23 12.38
N THR A 188 -13.40 -13.92 11.95
CA THR A 188 -12.62 -12.81 12.50
C THR A 188 -12.44 -11.66 11.52
N GLY A 189 -12.72 -11.88 10.24
CA GLY A 189 -12.46 -10.89 9.18
C GLY A 189 -10.98 -10.56 8.97
N GLN A 190 -10.04 -11.32 9.55
CA GLN A 190 -8.63 -10.99 9.51
C GLN A 190 -7.97 -11.31 8.15
N ARG A 191 -6.81 -10.69 7.89
CA ARG A 191 -6.06 -10.90 6.65
C ARG A 191 -5.39 -12.28 6.66
N LEU A 192 -5.19 -12.85 5.47
CA LEU A 192 -4.54 -14.16 5.31
C LEU A 192 -3.19 -14.27 6.05
N SER A 193 -2.37 -13.21 5.99
CA SER A 193 -1.09 -13.18 6.71
C SER A 193 -1.24 -13.20 8.22
N ASP A 194 -2.29 -12.55 8.73
CA ASP A 194 -2.52 -12.47 10.17
C ASP A 194 -3.00 -13.83 10.69
N ILE A 195 -3.91 -14.49 9.95
CA ILE A 195 -4.40 -15.84 10.27
C ILE A 195 -3.28 -16.88 10.19
N ALA A 196 -2.46 -16.85 9.15
CA ALA A 196 -1.33 -17.75 8.97
C ALA A 196 -0.24 -17.61 10.07
N SER A 197 -0.22 -16.48 10.78
CA SER A 197 0.72 -16.22 11.87
C SER A 197 0.15 -16.49 13.27
N LEU A 198 -1.11 -16.93 13.38
CA LEU A 198 -1.71 -17.23 14.68
C LEU A 198 -1.04 -18.43 15.34
N THR A 199 -0.90 -18.32 16.64
CA THR A 199 -0.39 -19.37 17.54
C THR A 199 -1.40 -19.64 18.64
N TRP A 200 -1.27 -20.74 19.37
CA TRP A 200 -2.16 -21.08 20.46
C TRP A 200 -2.20 -20.04 21.57
N GLN A 201 -1.12 -19.30 21.83
CA GLN A 201 -1.12 -18.18 22.79
C GLN A 201 -2.06 -17.03 22.42
N ASN A 202 -2.51 -16.96 21.15
CA ASN A 202 -3.49 -15.96 20.73
C ASN A 202 -4.91 -16.30 21.17
N ILE A 203 -5.17 -17.55 21.55
CA ILE A 203 -6.50 -18.05 21.95
C ILE A 203 -6.60 -18.09 23.46
N ASP A 204 -7.52 -17.34 24.01
CA ASP A 204 -7.89 -17.39 25.43
C ASP A 204 -9.24 -18.12 25.55
N THR A 205 -9.17 -19.44 25.77
CA THR A 205 -10.38 -20.28 25.89
C THR A 205 -11.19 -19.99 27.15
N ALA A 206 -10.54 -19.55 28.23
CA ALA A 206 -11.22 -19.20 29.47
C ALA A 206 -12.11 -17.95 29.33
N ARG A 207 -11.69 -17.00 28.49
CA ARG A 207 -12.42 -15.77 28.19
C ARG A 207 -13.19 -15.81 26.87
N ASN A 208 -13.06 -16.88 26.11
CA ASN A 208 -13.59 -17.00 24.74
C ASN A 208 -13.15 -15.84 23.84
N GLU A 209 -11.85 -15.55 23.81
CA GLU A 209 -11.28 -14.44 23.07
C GLU A 209 -10.13 -14.88 22.19
N ILE A 210 -9.96 -14.19 21.07
CA ILE A 210 -8.74 -14.21 20.28
C ILE A 210 -8.04 -12.86 20.39
N ARG A 211 -6.76 -12.88 20.75
CA ARG A 211 -5.89 -11.71 20.84
C ARG A 211 -4.86 -11.74 19.75
N LEU A 212 -4.83 -10.76 18.89
CA LEU A 212 -3.92 -10.70 17.76
C LEU A 212 -3.32 -9.31 17.58
N THR A 213 -2.16 -9.28 16.95
CA THR A 213 -1.54 -8.04 16.47
C THR A 213 -1.40 -8.14 14.96
N THR A 214 -2.05 -7.22 14.23
CA THR A 214 -2.05 -7.25 12.77
C THR A 214 -0.66 -6.95 12.22
N ARG A 215 -0.15 -7.79 11.31
CA ARG A 215 1.20 -7.67 10.75
C ARG A 215 1.40 -6.39 9.93
N LYS A 216 0.35 -5.90 9.29
CA LYS A 216 0.45 -4.74 8.40
C LYS A 216 0.51 -3.40 9.13
N THR A 217 -0.23 -3.27 10.24
CA THR A 217 -0.41 -1.98 10.92
C THR A 217 0.04 -1.99 12.38
N GLY A 218 0.39 -3.15 12.94
CA GLY A 218 0.74 -3.29 14.34
C GLY A 218 -0.43 -3.11 15.31
N ARG A 219 -1.67 -3.00 14.80
CA ARG A 219 -2.86 -2.82 15.64
C ARG A 219 -3.11 -4.07 16.49
N ARG A 220 -3.27 -3.89 17.79
CA ARG A 220 -3.72 -4.93 18.71
C ARG A 220 -5.23 -5.00 18.70
N GLN A 221 -5.77 -6.21 18.62
CA GLN A 221 -7.20 -6.49 18.66
C GLN A 221 -7.48 -7.63 19.63
N THR A 222 -8.58 -7.53 20.36
CA THR A 222 -9.17 -8.61 21.15
C THR A 222 -10.59 -8.79 20.62
N LEU A 223 -10.89 -9.95 20.07
CA LEU A 223 -12.18 -10.29 19.50
C LEU A 223 -12.79 -11.45 20.27
N PRO A 224 -14.10 -11.42 20.59
CA PRO A 224 -14.79 -12.58 21.11
C PRO A 224 -14.84 -13.66 20.03
N LEU A 225 -14.72 -14.91 20.43
CA LEU A 225 -14.80 -16.07 19.55
C LEU A 225 -16.28 -16.41 19.29
N PRO A 226 -16.75 -16.39 18.03
CA PRO A 226 -18.07 -16.92 17.69
C PRO A 226 -18.20 -18.40 18.06
N ALA A 227 -19.41 -18.85 18.44
CA ALA A 227 -19.66 -20.22 18.87
C ALA A 227 -19.17 -21.29 17.88
N ALA A 228 -19.33 -21.03 16.56
CA ALA A 228 -18.85 -21.92 15.53
C ALA A 228 -17.31 -22.05 15.50
N LEU A 229 -16.59 -20.98 15.86
CA LEU A 229 -15.13 -21.02 15.95
C LEU A 229 -14.68 -21.69 17.26
N GLN A 230 -15.40 -21.48 18.37
CA GLN A 230 -15.17 -22.21 19.62
C GLN A 230 -15.31 -23.72 19.41
N SER A 231 -16.42 -24.17 18.79
CA SER A 231 -16.63 -25.58 18.47
C SER A 231 -15.53 -26.12 17.54
N HIS A 232 -15.05 -25.34 16.58
CA HIS A 232 -13.93 -25.76 15.73
C HIS A 232 -12.63 -25.92 16.53
N LEU A 233 -12.33 -25.01 17.44
CA LEU A 233 -11.12 -25.08 18.27
C LEU A 233 -11.07 -26.34 19.14
N THR A 234 -12.22 -26.85 19.61
CA THR A 234 -12.27 -28.12 20.38
C THR A 234 -11.88 -29.36 19.54
N THR A 235 -11.99 -29.28 18.20
CA THR A 235 -11.58 -30.36 17.30
C THR A 235 -10.10 -30.26 16.90
N MET A 236 -9.44 -29.15 17.16
CA MET A 236 -8.03 -28.97 16.85
C MET A 236 -7.15 -29.52 17.99
N GLN A 237 -6.07 -30.20 17.60
CA GLN A 237 -5.08 -30.66 18.57
C GLN A 237 -4.16 -29.51 18.95
N ALA A 238 -4.28 -29.03 20.19
CA ALA A 238 -3.32 -28.10 20.75
C ALA A 238 -2.02 -28.85 21.10
N GLY A 239 -0.89 -28.32 20.68
CA GLY A 239 0.41 -28.77 21.16
C GLY A 239 0.70 -28.22 22.56
N ASP A 240 1.71 -28.80 23.25
CA ASP A 240 2.11 -28.39 24.60
C ASP A 240 2.75 -26.97 24.63
N ASP A 241 3.29 -26.50 23.51
CA ASP A 241 3.89 -25.18 23.38
C ASP A 241 2.84 -24.15 22.90
N PRO A 242 2.48 -23.16 23.76
CA PRO A 242 1.54 -22.09 23.36
C PRO A 242 2.00 -21.26 22.16
N LYS A 243 3.29 -21.27 21.83
CA LYS A 243 3.85 -20.59 20.65
C LYS A 243 3.71 -21.41 19.36
N SER A 244 3.29 -22.66 19.45
CA SER A 244 3.02 -23.48 18.26
C SER A 244 1.96 -22.82 17.37
N PRO A 245 2.18 -22.79 16.04
CA PRO A 245 1.23 -22.20 15.11
C PRO A 245 -0.09 -23.01 15.06
N LEU A 246 -1.22 -22.28 14.97
CA LEU A 246 -2.52 -22.91 14.70
C LEU A 246 -2.57 -23.57 13.30
N HIS A 247 -1.82 -23.00 12.35
CA HIS A 247 -1.77 -23.43 10.95
C HIS A 247 -0.32 -23.68 10.55
N PRO A 248 0.27 -24.83 10.89
CA PRO A 248 1.72 -25.07 10.79
C PRO A 248 2.28 -24.97 9.36
N ARG A 249 1.56 -25.44 8.35
CA ARG A 249 2.01 -25.35 6.95
C ARG A 249 1.98 -23.91 6.45
N ALA A 250 0.92 -23.18 6.75
CA ALA A 250 0.78 -21.78 6.36
C ALA A 250 1.81 -20.88 7.08
N ALA A 251 2.03 -21.11 8.38
CA ALA A 251 3.06 -20.40 9.15
C ALA A 251 4.45 -20.61 8.56
N ARG A 252 4.83 -21.86 8.23
CA ARG A 252 6.12 -22.17 7.59
C ARG A 252 6.30 -21.49 6.23
N ILE A 253 5.23 -21.45 5.41
CA ILE A 253 5.28 -20.74 4.12
C ILE A 253 5.48 -19.25 4.34
N LEU A 254 4.76 -18.66 5.30
CA LEU A 254 4.83 -17.23 5.61
C LEU A 254 6.20 -16.85 6.17
N GLU A 255 6.78 -17.65 7.06
CA GLU A 255 8.12 -17.48 7.61
C GLU A 255 9.19 -17.53 6.51
N LYS A 256 9.16 -18.57 5.67
CA LYS A 256 10.12 -18.75 4.58
C LYS A 256 10.08 -17.65 3.52
N THR A 257 8.91 -17.10 3.23
CA THR A 257 8.73 -16.16 2.12
C THR A 257 8.56 -14.70 2.54
N GLY A 258 8.30 -14.44 3.83
CA GLY A 258 7.98 -13.12 4.37
C GLY A 258 6.63 -12.56 3.89
N THR A 259 5.94 -13.23 2.95
CA THR A 259 4.70 -12.74 2.32
C THR A 259 3.64 -13.82 2.20
N ALA A 260 2.37 -13.43 2.15
CA ALA A 260 1.25 -14.36 1.94
C ALA A 260 0.98 -14.68 0.45
N THR A 261 1.88 -14.32 -0.47
CA THR A 261 1.64 -14.51 -1.92
C THR A 261 1.43 -15.98 -2.29
N LYS A 262 2.28 -16.89 -1.78
CA LYS A 262 2.12 -18.33 -2.04
C LYS A 262 0.83 -18.88 -1.44
N LEU A 263 0.44 -18.42 -0.25
CA LEU A 263 -0.83 -18.78 0.37
C LEU A 263 -2.02 -18.27 -0.46
N SER A 264 -1.93 -17.06 -0.99
CA SER A 264 -2.97 -16.51 -1.87
C SER A 264 -3.12 -17.33 -3.16
N LEU A 265 -2.01 -17.82 -3.73
CA LEU A 265 -2.03 -18.70 -4.89
C LEU A 265 -2.63 -20.08 -4.54
N ALA A 266 -2.27 -20.66 -3.39
CA ALA A 266 -2.85 -21.92 -2.93
C ALA A 266 -4.37 -21.81 -2.74
N PHE A 267 -4.84 -20.72 -2.12
CA PHE A 267 -6.28 -20.46 -1.99
C PHE A 267 -6.97 -20.27 -3.34
N ALA A 268 -6.30 -19.66 -4.31
CA ALA A 268 -6.80 -19.56 -5.68
C ALA A 268 -7.04 -20.94 -6.31
N GLY A 269 -6.14 -21.90 -6.09
CA GLY A 269 -6.32 -23.29 -6.52
C GLY A 269 -7.52 -23.98 -5.85
N ILE A 270 -7.79 -23.68 -4.57
CA ILE A 270 -8.98 -24.17 -3.88
C ILE A 270 -10.25 -23.60 -4.53
N LEU A 271 -10.27 -22.30 -4.87
CA LEU A 271 -11.40 -21.70 -5.60
C LEU A 271 -11.61 -22.32 -6.98
N GLU A 272 -10.55 -22.68 -7.68
CA GLU A 272 -10.61 -23.40 -8.96
C GLU A 272 -11.20 -24.81 -8.77
N SER A 273 -10.75 -25.55 -7.77
CA SER A 273 -11.30 -26.88 -7.42
C SER A 273 -12.76 -26.83 -6.97
N ALA A 274 -13.18 -25.71 -6.35
CA ALA A 274 -14.56 -25.46 -5.97
C ALA A 274 -15.46 -24.98 -7.13
N GLY A 275 -14.91 -24.82 -8.35
CA GLY A 275 -15.64 -24.31 -9.52
C GLY A 275 -15.97 -22.81 -9.46
N LEU A 276 -15.34 -22.08 -8.53
CA LEU A 276 -15.60 -20.64 -8.28
C LEU A 276 -14.63 -19.71 -9.00
N ARG A 277 -13.66 -20.29 -9.70
CA ARG A 277 -12.66 -19.55 -10.45
C ARG A 277 -12.23 -20.35 -11.66
N THR A 278 -12.20 -19.73 -12.83
CA THR A 278 -11.56 -20.35 -14.00
C THR A 278 -10.05 -20.25 -13.88
N ALA A 279 -9.35 -21.33 -14.23
CA ALA A 279 -7.90 -21.30 -14.35
C ALA A 279 -7.51 -20.16 -15.30
N ALA A 280 -6.54 -19.34 -14.89
CA ALA A 280 -6.04 -18.29 -15.76
C ALA A 280 -5.48 -18.95 -17.02
N SER A 281 -6.16 -18.80 -18.16
CA SER A 281 -5.58 -19.17 -19.44
C SER A 281 -4.31 -18.36 -19.60
N ALA A 282 -3.19 -19.01 -19.90
CA ALA A 282 -1.92 -18.38 -20.26
C ALA A 282 -2.04 -17.72 -21.64
N GLY A 283 -2.94 -16.77 -21.77
CA GLY A 283 -3.19 -15.98 -22.95
C GLY A 283 -2.38 -14.70 -22.94
N ALA A 284 -1.84 -14.36 -24.08
CA ALA A 284 -0.87 -13.34 -24.38
C ALA A 284 -1.25 -11.88 -24.09
N ASP A 285 -2.32 -11.63 -23.37
CA ASP A 285 -2.70 -10.29 -22.97
C ASP A 285 -2.35 -10.08 -21.49
N HIS A 286 -1.41 -9.19 -21.20
CA HIS A 286 -0.87 -8.86 -19.88
C HIS A 286 -1.90 -8.28 -18.88
N ALA A 287 -3.18 -8.28 -19.22
CA ALA A 287 -4.28 -7.94 -18.33
C ALA A 287 -4.48 -9.08 -17.31
N ARG A 288 -3.89 -8.93 -16.12
CA ARG A 288 -4.18 -9.79 -14.98
C ARG A 288 -5.69 -9.94 -14.83
N THR A 289 -6.23 -11.14 -15.11
CA THR A 289 -7.64 -11.45 -14.90
C THR A 289 -8.02 -11.09 -13.47
N ARG A 290 -8.88 -10.11 -13.29
CA ARG A 290 -9.35 -9.69 -11.96
C ARG A 290 -10.42 -10.68 -11.53
N HIS A 291 -10.07 -11.56 -10.62
CA HIS A 291 -11.02 -12.50 -10.05
C HIS A 291 -11.88 -11.80 -8.98
N GLU A 292 -13.18 -12.11 -8.97
CA GLU A 292 -14.15 -11.56 -8.02
C GLU A 292 -13.92 -12.07 -6.61
N LEU A 293 -13.51 -13.34 -6.48
CA LEU A 293 -13.30 -14.01 -5.21
C LEU A 293 -11.81 -14.23 -4.92
N SER A 294 -11.45 -14.05 -3.67
CA SER A 294 -10.12 -14.27 -3.12
C SER A 294 -10.24 -14.51 -1.62
N PHE A 295 -9.17 -14.87 -0.92
CA PHE A 295 -9.22 -14.97 0.54
C PHE A 295 -9.71 -13.68 1.22
N HIS A 296 -9.38 -12.51 0.64
CA HIS A 296 -9.87 -11.23 1.16
C HIS A 296 -11.41 -11.07 1.04
N SER A 297 -12.06 -11.82 0.16
CA SER A 297 -13.53 -11.85 0.06
C SER A 297 -14.19 -12.42 1.32
N LEU A 298 -13.50 -13.26 2.11
CA LEU A 298 -13.99 -13.67 3.44
C LEU A 298 -14.21 -12.48 4.38
N ARG A 299 -13.28 -11.51 4.34
CA ARG A 299 -13.43 -10.27 5.11
C ARG A 299 -14.59 -9.39 4.61
N HIS A 300 -14.82 -9.35 3.28
CA HIS A 300 -16.01 -8.71 2.73
C HIS A 300 -17.29 -9.44 3.16
N THR A 301 -17.28 -10.79 3.15
CA THR A 301 -18.39 -11.60 3.63
C THR A 301 -18.69 -11.35 5.10
N ALA A 302 -17.67 -11.37 5.97
CA ALA A 302 -17.82 -11.04 7.38
C ALA A 302 -18.45 -9.65 7.59
N THR A 303 -17.96 -8.67 6.84
CA THR A 303 -18.49 -7.28 6.90
C THR A 303 -19.96 -7.23 6.47
N SER A 304 -20.34 -7.93 5.39
CA SER A 304 -21.73 -7.97 4.92
C SER A 304 -22.64 -8.67 5.91
N LEU A 305 -22.27 -9.86 6.41
CA LEU A 305 -23.03 -10.61 7.40
C LEU A 305 -23.31 -9.79 8.67
N LEU A 306 -22.30 -9.09 9.18
CA LEU A 306 -22.48 -8.24 10.37
C LEU A 306 -23.41 -7.04 10.08
N LYS A 307 -23.33 -6.42 8.92
CA LYS A 307 -24.22 -5.34 8.51
C LYS A 307 -25.65 -5.83 8.32
N ASP A 308 -25.84 -6.97 7.67
CA ASP A 308 -27.14 -7.57 7.41
C ASP A 308 -27.82 -7.99 8.73
N ALA A 309 -27.03 -8.37 9.75
CA ALA A 309 -27.48 -8.62 11.11
C ALA A 309 -27.76 -7.33 11.92
N GLY A 310 -27.68 -6.15 11.32
CA GLY A 310 -27.96 -4.87 11.97
C GLY A 310 -26.87 -4.40 12.94
N VAL A 311 -25.66 -4.94 12.88
CA VAL A 311 -24.55 -4.49 13.73
C VAL A 311 -24.14 -3.06 13.32
N PRO A 312 -24.04 -2.11 14.28
CA PRO A 312 -23.64 -0.74 13.98
C PRO A 312 -22.30 -0.67 13.23
N GLN A 313 -22.19 0.23 12.26
CA GLN A 313 -20.99 0.31 11.40
C GLN A 313 -19.70 0.52 12.19
N SER A 314 -19.72 1.28 13.28
CA SER A 314 -18.56 1.47 14.16
C SER A 314 -18.08 0.14 14.75
N VAL A 315 -19.02 -0.68 15.24
CA VAL A 315 -18.72 -2.01 15.80
C VAL A 315 -18.16 -2.94 14.73
N VAL A 316 -18.76 -2.94 13.51
CA VAL A 316 -18.25 -3.70 12.37
C VAL A 316 -16.81 -3.29 12.05
N MET A 317 -16.52 -1.98 12.03
CA MET A 317 -15.17 -1.47 11.74
C MET A 317 -14.16 -1.89 12.80
N ASP A 318 -14.53 -1.83 14.08
CA ASP A 318 -13.68 -2.27 15.18
C ASP A 318 -13.46 -3.79 15.15
N TYR A 319 -14.53 -4.56 14.92
CA TYR A 319 -14.46 -6.03 14.83
C TYR A 319 -13.55 -6.49 13.68
N ILE A 320 -13.78 -5.93 12.52
CA ILE A 320 -13.02 -6.29 11.31
C ILE A 320 -11.60 -5.66 11.32
N GLY A 321 -11.38 -4.57 12.05
CA GLY A 321 -10.11 -3.83 12.07
C GLY A 321 -9.89 -3.07 10.75
N HIS A 322 -10.85 -2.22 10.36
CA HIS A 322 -10.65 -1.27 9.27
C HIS A 322 -9.98 -0.01 9.81
N ASP A 323 -8.76 0.26 9.35
CA ASP A 323 -8.09 1.53 9.60
C ASP A 323 -8.43 2.49 8.46
N SER A 324 -9.44 3.34 8.65
CA SER A 324 -9.53 4.59 7.91
C SER A 324 -8.93 5.69 8.79
N PRO A 325 -7.91 6.43 8.33
CA PRO A 325 -7.34 7.53 9.09
C PRO A 325 -8.38 8.61 9.46
N ASP A 326 -9.39 8.79 8.59
CA ASP A 326 -10.47 9.78 8.79
C ASP A 326 -11.46 9.37 9.89
N VAL A 327 -11.41 8.12 10.36
CA VAL A 327 -12.30 7.55 11.36
C VAL A 327 -11.65 7.48 12.76
N SER A 328 -10.32 7.65 12.83
CA SER A 328 -9.55 7.52 14.08
C SER A 328 -9.80 8.64 15.12
N HIS A 329 -10.35 9.78 14.73
CA HIS A 329 -10.49 10.93 15.61
C HIS A 329 -11.84 11.05 16.36
N GLY A 330 -12.75 10.10 16.21
CA GLY A 330 -14.09 10.20 16.79
C GLY A 330 -14.67 8.93 17.44
N TYR A 331 -13.95 7.80 17.47
CA TYR A 331 -14.51 6.55 17.98
C TYR A 331 -14.06 6.24 19.40
N THR A 332 -15.01 6.23 20.31
CA THR A 332 -14.98 5.41 21.51
C THR A 332 -14.88 3.94 21.06
N HIS A 333 -13.89 3.19 21.56
CA HIS A 333 -13.77 1.75 21.31
C HIS A 333 -15.10 1.08 21.63
N SER A 334 -15.59 0.25 20.71
CA SER A 334 -16.80 -0.55 20.95
C SER A 334 -16.63 -1.38 22.20
N GLY A 335 -17.61 -1.29 23.09
CA GLY A 335 -17.58 -2.06 24.32
C GLY A 335 -17.59 -3.58 24.03
N ARG A 336 -17.10 -4.38 24.97
CA ARG A 336 -17.03 -5.85 24.85
C ARG A 336 -18.40 -6.46 24.46
N GLU A 337 -19.49 -6.00 25.07
CA GLU A 337 -20.85 -6.47 24.77
C GLU A 337 -21.26 -6.29 23.31
N ALA A 338 -20.90 -5.15 22.69
CA ALA A 338 -21.18 -4.90 21.28
C ALA A 338 -20.39 -5.84 20.35
N LEU A 339 -19.16 -6.17 20.72
CA LEU A 339 -18.34 -7.13 19.97
C LEU A 339 -18.86 -8.56 20.14
N GLU A 340 -19.36 -8.94 21.32
CA GLU A 340 -19.98 -10.24 21.59
C GLU A 340 -21.28 -10.42 20.78
N LYS A 341 -22.14 -9.40 20.72
CA LYS A 341 -23.32 -9.39 19.85
C LYS A 341 -22.94 -9.54 18.36
N ALA A 342 -21.89 -8.86 17.93
CA ALA A 342 -21.37 -9.02 16.57
C ALA A 342 -20.86 -10.45 16.31
N ALA A 343 -20.15 -11.06 17.25
CA ALA A 343 -19.68 -12.43 17.14
C ALA A 343 -20.83 -13.45 17.09
N ALA A 344 -21.92 -13.21 17.82
CA ALA A 344 -23.12 -14.05 17.82
C ALA A 344 -23.93 -14.00 16.50
N ALA A 345 -23.72 -12.97 15.68
CA ALA A 345 -24.44 -12.81 14.41
C ALA A 345 -23.92 -13.68 13.27
N PHE A 346 -22.79 -14.37 13.43
CA PHE A 346 -22.25 -15.22 12.39
C PHE A 346 -22.99 -16.55 12.27
N PRO A 347 -23.37 -17.00 11.06
CA PRO A 347 -23.96 -18.31 10.83
C PRO A 347 -22.92 -19.43 10.97
N ALA A 348 -23.38 -20.65 11.23
CA ALA A 348 -22.54 -21.84 11.13
C ALA A 348 -22.33 -22.22 9.65
N ILE A 349 -21.13 -22.67 9.30
CA ILE A 349 -20.73 -23.12 7.95
C ILE A 349 -20.03 -24.47 8.03
#